data_41a0e2a85f9bb1d50111cac6594ce976
#
_entry.id   41a0e2a85f9bb1d50111cac6594ce976
#
_cell.length_a   1.000
_cell.length_b   1.000
_cell.length_c   1.000
_cell.angle_alpha   90.00
_cell.angle_beta   90.00
_cell.angle_gamma   90.00
#
_symmetry.space_group_name_H-M   'P 1'
#
loop_
_entity.id
_entity.type
_entity.pdbx_description
1 polymer ?
#
loop_
_entity_poly.entity_id
_entity_poly.type
_entity_poly.pdbx_seq_one_letter_code
_entity_poly.pdbx_strand_id
1 'polypeptide(L)'
;MRKGLVLFILGAAALSACGRAGTRQPVLPRNALPVPIIRQSSGHTCGAAALLAVLYYWQVYEGNESGLLGATGTAVDGTTPQGIVKGAREYGLAAYYKEMVTIDALQAALSGGETVILDIQAWPDKPEEMPWAKRREDGHYVVLTALDKEYAYFMDPSVGTGYTYIKLPELMERWHDYENLKGGVWNNERLAVFVRGKTPMKEYPAALTPTQ
;
A
#
# COMPACT_ATOMS: atom_id res chain seq x y z
N MET A 1 74.21 19.53 -37.75
CA MET A 1 73.10 18.64 -38.02
C MET A 1 72.59 18.10 -36.71
N ARG A 2 71.51 18.68 -36.14
CA ARG A 2 70.87 18.24 -34.87
C ARG A 2 69.57 17.54 -35.22
N LYS A 3 69.45 16.25 -34.92
CA LYS A 3 68.22 15.45 -35.07
C LYS A 3 67.32 15.67 -33.83
N GLY A 4 66.21 16.30 -34.04
CA GLY A 4 65.15 16.45 -33.00
C GLY A 4 64.37 15.16 -32.86
N LEU A 5 64.29 14.67 -31.65
CA LEU A 5 63.43 13.53 -31.24
C LEU A 5 62.03 14.05 -30.89
N VAL A 6 61.03 13.67 -31.66
CA VAL A 6 59.63 13.99 -31.37
C VAL A 6 59.04 12.85 -30.51
N LEU A 7 58.72 13.17 -29.29
CA LEU A 7 58.10 12.24 -28.34
C LEU A 7 56.54 12.34 -28.50
N PHE A 8 55.92 11.27 -29.01
CA PHE A 8 54.45 11.14 -29.04
C PHE A 8 53.99 10.65 -27.68
N ILE A 9 53.29 11.50 -26.94
CA ILE A 9 52.56 11.11 -25.73
C ILE A 9 51.17 10.64 -26.15
N LEU A 10 50.92 9.32 -26.10
CA LEU A 10 49.59 8.73 -26.21
C LEU A 10 48.82 8.97 -24.90
N GLY A 11 47.93 9.91 -24.91
CA GLY A 11 46.96 10.10 -23.83
C GLY A 11 45.89 9.01 -23.86
N ALA A 12 45.91 8.09 -22.88
CA ALA A 12 44.85 7.13 -22.68
C ALA A 12 43.63 7.85 -22.04
N ALA A 13 42.61 8.11 -22.81
CA ALA A 13 41.32 8.57 -22.29
C ALA A 13 40.62 7.41 -21.61
N ALA A 14 40.60 7.41 -20.27
CA ALA A 14 39.77 6.51 -19.48
C ALA A 14 38.30 6.93 -19.62
N LEU A 15 37.54 6.23 -20.44
CA LEU A 15 36.09 6.33 -20.51
C LEU A 15 35.51 5.73 -19.20
N SER A 16 35.23 6.59 -18.22
CA SER A 16 34.39 6.23 -17.06
C SER A 16 32.98 5.94 -17.55
N ALA A 17 32.69 4.68 -17.79
CA ALA A 17 31.33 4.21 -17.99
C ALA A 17 30.58 4.35 -16.66
N CYS A 18 29.94 5.52 -16.45
CA CYS A 18 28.96 5.71 -15.40
C CYS A 18 27.72 4.89 -15.79
N GLY A 19 27.73 3.61 -15.45
CA GLY A 19 26.58 2.73 -15.57
C GLY A 19 25.46 3.32 -14.71
N ARG A 20 24.43 3.90 -15.35
CA ARG A 20 23.14 4.12 -14.69
C ARG A 20 22.70 2.75 -14.19
N ALA A 21 22.75 2.55 -12.87
CA ALA A 21 22.06 1.43 -12.24
C ALA A 21 20.58 1.59 -12.58
N GLY A 22 20.11 0.87 -13.59
CA GLY A 22 18.69 0.79 -13.90
C GLY A 22 18.01 0.28 -12.64
N THR A 23 17.10 1.06 -12.08
CA THR A 23 16.29 0.65 -10.94
C THR A 23 15.50 -0.59 -11.39
N ARG A 24 15.97 -1.77 -10.95
CA ARG A 24 15.29 -3.03 -11.21
C ARG A 24 13.90 -2.91 -10.58
N GLN A 25 12.85 -3.14 -11.36
CA GLN A 25 11.50 -3.17 -10.81
C GLN A 25 11.41 -4.27 -9.75
N PRO A 26 10.70 -4.01 -8.63
CA PRO A 26 10.51 -5.03 -7.61
C PRO A 26 9.75 -6.23 -8.18
N VAL A 27 10.01 -7.38 -7.58
CA VAL A 27 9.32 -8.64 -7.91
C VAL A 27 8.44 -9.00 -6.73
N LEU A 28 7.18 -9.28 -6.98
CA LEU A 28 6.24 -9.70 -5.94
C LEU A 28 6.80 -10.90 -5.16
N PRO A 29 6.92 -10.83 -3.83
CA PRO A 29 7.38 -11.96 -3.01
C PRO A 29 6.49 -13.19 -3.18
N ARG A 30 7.09 -14.38 -3.18
CA ARG A 30 6.34 -15.64 -3.33
C ARG A 30 5.33 -15.91 -2.22
N ASN A 31 5.54 -15.32 -1.06
CA ASN A 31 4.66 -15.40 0.10
C ASN A 31 3.65 -14.26 0.18
N ALA A 32 3.49 -13.47 -0.88
CA ALA A 32 2.45 -12.46 -0.92
C ALA A 32 1.07 -13.08 -0.73
N LEU A 33 0.26 -12.47 0.10
CA LEU A 33 -1.13 -12.89 0.30
C LEU A 33 -1.90 -12.72 -1.01
N PRO A 34 -2.61 -13.75 -1.50
CA PRO A 34 -3.37 -13.69 -2.73
C PRO A 34 -4.71 -12.97 -2.53
N VAL A 35 -4.65 -11.70 -2.13
CA VAL A 35 -5.83 -10.86 -1.92
C VAL A 35 -6.44 -10.49 -3.28
N PRO A 36 -7.74 -10.74 -3.54
CA PRO A 36 -8.36 -10.36 -4.80
C PRO A 36 -8.28 -8.87 -5.08
N ILE A 37 -8.02 -8.50 -6.34
CA ILE A 37 -8.00 -7.10 -6.77
C ILE A 37 -9.43 -6.61 -6.85
N ILE A 38 -9.76 -5.61 -6.06
CA ILE A 38 -11.06 -4.93 -6.01
C ILE A 38 -10.84 -3.46 -6.34
N ARG A 39 -11.54 -2.96 -7.34
CA ARG A 39 -11.55 -1.53 -7.67
C ARG A 39 -12.71 -0.85 -6.96
N GLN A 40 -12.41 0.26 -6.26
CA GLN A 40 -13.44 1.09 -5.64
C GLN A 40 -14.39 1.70 -6.68
N SER A 41 -15.66 1.83 -6.32
CA SER A 41 -16.69 2.35 -7.21
C SER A 41 -16.74 3.89 -7.25
N SER A 42 -16.17 4.56 -6.24
CA SER A 42 -16.13 6.03 -6.15
C SER A 42 -14.92 6.50 -5.33
N GLY A 43 -14.63 7.81 -5.36
CA GLY A 43 -13.46 8.40 -4.69
C GLY A 43 -13.44 8.26 -3.15
N HIS A 44 -14.57 7.95 -2.53
CA HIS A 44 -14.70 7.84 -1.06
C HIS A 44 -14.95 6.41 -0.56
N THR A 45 -14.91 5.39 -1.42
CA THR A 45 -15.24 4.00 -1.05
C THR A 45 -14.02 3.09 -0.91
N CYS A 46 -12.79 3.65 -0.87
CA CYS A 46 -11.55 2.87 -0.74
C CYS A 46 -11.55 1.93 0.47
N GLY A 47 -12.04 2.38 1.64
CA GLY A 47 -12.12 1.55 2.84
C GLY A 47 -13.12 0.40 2.71
N ALA A 48 -14.27 0.61 2.07
CA ALA A 48 -15.23 -0.45 1.79
C ALA A 48 -14.68 -1.46 0.76
N ALA A 49 -14.00 -0.98 -0.28
CA ALA A 49 -13.35 -1.83 -1.30
C ALA A 49 -12.17 -2.63 -0.72
N ALA A 50 -11.35 -2.02 0.15
CA ALA A 50 -10.28 -2.71 0.86
C ALA A 50 -10.85 -3.81 1.76
N LEU A 51 -11.93 -3.54 2.51
CA LEU A 51 -12.61 -4.55 3.29
C LEU A 51 -13.21 -5.65 2.40
N LEU A 52 -13.83 -5.31 1.27
CA LEU A 52 -14.39 -6.30 0.34
C LEU A 52 -13.31 -7.29 -0.13
N ALA A 53 -12.13 -6.79 -0.49
CA ALA A 53 -11.00 -7.64 -0.89
C ALA A 53 -10.58 -8.59 0.25
N VAL A 54 -10.56 -8.11 1.49
CA VAL A 54 -10.27 -8.91 2.69
C VAL A 54 -11.36 -9.96 2.94
N LEU A 55 -12.65 -9.61 2.80
CA LEU A 55 -13.75 -10.56 2.96
C LEU A 55 -13.72 -11.67 1.89
N TYR A 56 -13.36 -11.33 0.65
CA TYR A 56 -13.15 -12.32 -0.41
C TYR A 56 -11.94 -13.21 -0.13
N TYR A 57 -10.83 -12.63 0.35
CA TYR A 57 -9.66 -13.40 0.75
C TYR A 57 -9.99 -14.44 1.84
N TRP A 58 -10.83 -14.06 2.81
CA TRP A 58 -11.27 -14.95 3.89
C TRP A 58 -12.47 -15.83 3.50
N GLN A 59 -13.02 -15.68 2.28
CA GLN A 59 -14.13 -16.46 1.73
C GLN A 59 -15.39 -16.43 2.61
N VAL A 60 -15.71 -15.25 3.16
CA VAL A 60 -16.88 -15.04 4.05
C VAL A 60 -17.96 -14.16 3.44
N TYR A 61 -17.76 -13.66 2.23
CA TYR A 61 -18.68 -12.77 1.54
C TYR A 61 -18.61 -13.00 0.02
N GLU A 62 -19.77 -12.98 -0.66
CA GLU A 62 -19.89 -13.16 -2.12
C GLU A 62 -20.61 -11.97 -2.78
N GLY A 63 -20.99 -10.96 -2.00
CA GLY A 63 -21.67 -9.75 -2.50
C GLY A 63 -20.68 -8.75 -3.10
N ASN A 64 -21.12 -7.52 -3.29
CA ASN A 64 -20.33 -6.43 -3.87
C ASN A 64 -20.09 -5.29 -2.87
N GLU A 65 -19.33 -4.27 -3.29
CA GLU A 65 -18.98 -3.11 -2.46
C GLU A 65 -20.21 -2.38 -1.93
N SER A 66 -21.26 -2.20 -2.74
CA SER A 66 -22.47 -1.48 -2.32
C SER A 66 -23.17 -2.14 -1.13
N GLY A 67 -23.09 -3.46 -1.01
CA GLY A 67 -23.60 -4.21 0.14
C GLY A 67 -22.84 -3.96 1.44
N LEU A 68 -21.60 -3.42 1.37
CA LEU A 68 -20.79 -3.13 2.54
C LEU A 68 -20.90 -1.70 3.07
N LEU A 69 -21.42 -0.76 2.27
CA LEU A 69 -21.46 0.66 2.65
C LEU A 69 -22.24 0.88 3.97
N GLY A 70 -23.34 0.17 4.15
CA GLY A 70 -24.13 0.22 5.40
C GLY A 70 -23.42 -0.45 6.59
N ALA A 71 -22.78 -1.60 6.36
CA ALA A 71 -22.04 -2.35 7.39
C ALA A 71 -20.84 -1.56 7.93
N THR A 72 -20.11 -0.89 7.02
CA THR A 72 -18.94 -0.06 7.34
C THR A 72 -19.30 1.36 7.79
N GLY A 73 -20.52 1.83 7.48
CA GLY A 73 -20.89 3.23 7.69
C GLY A 73 -20.16 4.19 6.73
N THR A 74 -19.74 3.69 5.56
CA THR A 74 -19.10 4.51 4.52
C THR A 74 -20.02 5.64 4.08
N ALA A 75 -19.51 6.86 4.08
CA ALA A 75 -20.18 8.10 3.70
C ALA A 75 -19.36 8.89 2.68
N VAL A 76 -19.78 10.10 2.36
CA VAL A 76 -19.06 10.99 1.43
C VAL A 76 -17.65 11.37 1.92
N ASP A 77 -17.43 11.32 3.22
CA ASP A 77 -16.14 11.60 3.87
C ASP A 77 -15.26 10.33 3.99
N GLY A 78 -15.69 9.19 3.42
CA GLY A 78 -14.95 7.94 3.45
C GLY A 78 -15.47 6.91 4.44
N THR A 79 -14.59 6.01 4.86
CA THR A 79 -14.84 4.92 5.82
C THR A 79 -13.89 5.07 7.00
N THR A 80 -14.41 5.08 8.23
CA THR A 80 -13.55 5.13 9.41
C THR A 80 -12.90 3.76 9.72
N PRO A 81 -11.74 3.68 10.42
CA PRO A 81 -11.16 2.41 10.86
C PRO A 81 -12.12 1.58 11.72
N GLN A 82 -12.92 2.26 12.56
CA GLN A 82 -13.98 1.64 13.37
C GLN A 82 -15.05 1.00 12.49
N GLY A 83 -15.41 1.67 11.37
CA GLY A 83 -16.34 1.18 10.38
C GLY A 83 -15.83 -0.08 9.69
N ILE A 84 -14.54 -0.11 9.29
CA ILE A 84 -13.90 -1.29 8.71
C ILE A 84 -13.92 -2.46 9.71
N VAL A 85 -13.53 -2.22 10.97
CA VAL A 85 -13.55 -3.25 12.04
C VAL A 85 -14.96 -3.77 12.28
N LYS A 86 -15.95 -2.87 12.35
CA LYS A 86 -17.37 -3.25 12.51
C LYS A 86 -17.83 -4.14 11.36
N GLY A 87 -17.59 -3.71 10.10
CA GLY A 87 -17.94 -4.47 8.91
C GLY A 87 -17.27 -5.85 8.88
N ALA A 88 -15.97 -5.95 9.17
CA ALA A 88 -15.26 -7.23 9.24
C ALA A 88 -15.90 -8.19 10.26
N ARG A 89 -16.24 -7.69 11.46
CA ARG A 89 -16.86 -8.48 12.53
C ARG A 89 -18.28 -8.93 12.19
N GLU A 90 -19.03 -8.13 11.45
CA GLU A 90 -20.39 -8.46 10.99
C GLU A 90 -20.40 -9.71 10.10
N TYR A 91 -19.30 -9.95 9.35
CA TYR A 91 -19.08 -11.16 8.56
C TYR A 91 -18.29 -12.25 9.29
N GLY A 92 -18.20 -12.19 10.62
CA GLY A 92 -17.63 -13.26 11.46
C GLY A 92 -16.11 -13.30 11.52
N LEU A 93 -15.40 -12.24 11.03
CA LEU A 93 -13.97 -12.13 11.15
C LEU A 93 -13.57 -11.51 12.50
N ALA A 94 -12.42 -11.93 13.03
CA ALA A 94 -11.78 -11.19 14.11
C ALA A 94 -11.09 -9.95 13.52
N ALA A 95 -11.38 -8.78 14.07
CA ALA A 95 -10.78 -7.54 13.57
C ALA A 95 -10.54 -6.54 14.71
N TYR A 96 -9.47 -5.77 14.58
CA TYR A 96 -9.11 -4.65 15.48
C TYR A 96 -8.23 -3.66 14.71
N TYR A 97 -8.10 -2.45 15.20
CA TYR A 97 -7.15 -1.48 14.66
C TYR A 97 -6.18 -0.99 15.73
N LYS A 98 -5.03 -0.52 15.30
CA LYS A 98 -4.00 0.10 16.14
C LYS A 98 -3.36 1.26 15.39
N GLU A 99 -2.91 2.24 16.15
CA GLU A 99 -2.01 3.30 15.70
C GLU A 99 -0.56 3.03 16.13
N MET A 100 0.36 3.82 15.65
CA MET A 100 1.80 3.72 15.92
C MET A 100 2.38 2.34 15.62
N VAL A 101 1.81 1.66 14.62
CA VAL A 101 2.27 0.33 14.19
C VAL A 101 3.65 0.45 13.53
N THR A 102 4.49 -0.57 13.70
CA THR A 102 5.84 -0.65 13.12
C THR A 102 5.87 -1.59 11.92
N ILE A 103 6.87 -1.47 11.07
CA ILE A 103 7.10 -2.43 9.96
C ILE A 103 7.27 -3.86 10.49
N ASP A 104 7.98 -4.04 11.61
CA ASP A 104 8.14 -5.37 12.23
C ASP A 104 6.80 -5.95 12.70
N ALA A 105 5.90 -5.11 13.24
CA ALA A 105 4.56 -5.54 13.62
C ALA A 105 3.71 -5.95 12.41
N LEU A 106 3.82 -5.23 11.28
CA LEU A 106 3.19 -5.62 10.03
C LEU A 106 3.73 -6.96 9.52
N GLN A 107 5.05 -7.14 9.54
CA GLN A 107 5.70 -8.39 9.12
C GLN A 107 5.25 -9.56 10.02
N ALA A 108 5.15 -9.34 11.33
CA ALA A 108 4.66 -10.34 12.28
C ALA A 108 3.20 -10.71 12.02
N ALA A 109 2.33 -9.73 11.73
CA ALA A 109 0.93 -9.95 11.41
C ALA A 109 0.75 -10.80 10.14
N LEU A 110 1.43 -10.44 9.04
CA LEU A 110 1.42 -11.21 7.79
C LEU A 110 1.92 -12.65 8.02
N SER A 111 3.05 -12.80 8.72
CA SER A 111 3.62 -14.12 9.07
C SER A 111 2.70 -14.93 9.99
N GLY A 112 1.96 -14.25 10.85
CA GLY A 112 0.95 -14.82 11.72
C GLY A 112 -0.37 -15.17 10.99
N GLY A 113 -0.49 -14.84 9.69
CA GLY A 113 -1.67 -15.14 8.87
C GLY A 113 -2.81 -14.14 9.07
N GLU A 114 -2.53 -12.88 9.40
CA GLU A 114 -3.51 -11.80 9.37
C GLU A 114 -3.44 -11.05 8.04
N THR A 115 -4.56 -10.56 7.56
CA THR A 115 -4.61 -9.50 6.55
C THR A 115 -4.56 -8.14 7.25
N VAL A 116 -3.92 -7.17 6.63
CA VAL A 116 -3.74 -5.83 7.21
C VAL A 116 -4.19 -4.77 6.20
N ILE A 117 -5.03 -3.85 6.64
CA ILE A 117 -5.44 -2.67 5.86
C ILE A 117 -4.70 -1.47 6.46
N LEU A 118 -4.02 -0.70 5.64
CA LEU A 118 -3.32 0.54 6.03
C LEU A 118 -4.09 1.76 5.53
N ASP A 119 -3.99 2.83 6.30
CA ASP A 119 -4.48 4.17 5.97
C ASP A 119 -3.27 5.04 5.60
N ILE A 120 -3.14 5.42 4.33
CA ILE A 120 -1.96 6.11 3.79
C ILE A 120 -2.35 7.30 2.93
N GLN A 121 -1.43 8.21 2.68
CA GLN A 121 -1.58 9.26 1.67
C GLN A 121 -1.21 8.71 0.28
N ALA A 122 -2.15 8.76 -0.69
CA ALA A 122 -1.93 8.26 -2.05
C ALA A 122 -2.81 8.99 -3.08
N TRP A 123 -2.42 8.95 -4.34
CA TRP A 123 -3.17 9.44 -5.51
C TRP A 123 -3.51 10.94 -5.47
N PRO A 124 -2.58 11.82 -5.08
CA PRO A 124 -2.84 13.26 -5.08
C PRO A 124 -3.00 13.78 -6.51
N ASP A 125 -3.83 14.79 -6.68
CA ASP A 125 -3.99 15.47 -7.97
C ASP A 125 -2.67 16.09 -8.47
N LYS A 126 -1.82 16.55 -7.55
CA LYS A 126 -0.55 17.23 -7.83
C LYS A 126 0.57 16.68 -6.93
N PRO A 127 1.18 15.56 -7.33
CA PRO A 127 2.18 14.88 -6.50
C PRO A 127 3.43 15.72 -6.21
N GLU A 128 3.81 16.64 -7.10
CA GLU A 128 5.02 17.47 -7.00
C GLU A 128 4.89 18.68 -6.05
N GLU A 129 3.69 19.09 -5.67
CA GLU A 129 3.46 20.33 -4.91
C GLU A 129 3.85 20.21 -3.43
N MET A 130 3.78 19.02 -2.85
CA MET A 130 3.99 18.83 -1.41
C MET A 130 4.64 17.48 -1.09
N PRO A 131 5.64 17.44 -0.17
CA PRO A 131 6.19 16.18 0.34
C PRO A 131 5.12 15.33 1.04
N TRP A 132 5.23 14.01 0.94
CA TRP A 132 4.30 13.05 1.52
C TRP A 132 4.06 13.28 3.03
N ALA A 133 5.11 13.51 3.79
CA ALA A 133 5.03 13.75 5.24
C ALA A 133 4.17 14.97 5.65
N LYS A 134 3.84 15.86 4.71
CA LYS A 134 3.02 17.06 4.94
C LYS A 134 1.60 16.96 4.37
N ARG A 135 1.31 15.94 3.54
CA ARG A 135 -0.03 15.74 2.98
C ARG A 135 -1.00 15.29 4.05
N ARG A 136 -2.28 15.66 3.88
CA ARG A 136 -3.37 15.27 4.78
C ARG A 136 -4.71 15.12 4.06
N GLU A 137 -4.76 15.43 2.76
CA GLU A 137 -6.01 15.48 1.98
C GLU A 137 -6.20 14.25 1.07
N ASP A 138 -5.17 13.40 0.98
CA ASP A 138 -5.11 12.28 0.02
C ASP A 138 -5.22 10.93 0.74
N GLY A 139 -6.03 10.85 1.81
CA GLY A 139 -6.23 9.65 2.63
C GLY A 139 -6.78 8.47 1.81
N HIS A 140 -6.16 7.30 1.95
CA HIS A 140 -6.48 6.14 1.13
C HIS A 140 -6.21 4.82 1.85
N TYR A 141 -7.20 3.91 1.80
CA TYR A 141 -7.06 2.57 2.35
C TYR A 141 -6.53 1.58 1.32
N VAL A 142 -5.49 0.84 1.70
CA VAL A 142 -4.86 -0.22 0.90
C VAL A 142 -4.72 -1.51 1.72
N VAL A 143 -4.75 -2.68 1.08
CA VAL A 143 -4.53 -3.96 1.76
C VAL A 143 -3.08 -4.41 1.56
N LEU A 144 -2.32 -4.54 2.65
CA LEU A 144 -0.94 -5.02 2.61
C LEU A 144 -0.93 -6.52 2.25
N THR A 145 -0.24 -6.86 1.14
CA THR A 145 -0.14 -8.24 0.66
C THR A 145 1.20 -8.88 0.95
N ALA A 146 2.28 -8.09 0.99
CA ALA A 146 3.63 -8.55 1.33
C ALA A 146 4.52 -7.41 1.80
N LEU A 147 5.61 -7.78 2.45
CA LEU A 147 6.75 -6.93 2.78
C LEU A 147 8.05 -7.66 2.41
N ASP A 148 9.02 -6.92 1.91
CA ASP A 148 10.41 -7.34 1.82
C ASP A 148 11.34 -6.29 2.46
N LYS A 149 12.65 -6.36 2.20
CA LYS A 149 13.64 -5.44 2.79
C LYS A 149 13.56 -4.01 2.26
N GLU A 150 12.93 -3.80 1.11
CA GLU A 150 12.94 -2.52 0.38
C GLU A 150 11.52 -1.98 0.16
N TYR A 151 10.53 -2.87 0.00
CA TYR A 151 9.19 -2.52 -0.45
C TYR A 151 8.08 -3.11 0.40
N ALA A 152 6.97 -2.39 0.46
CA ALA A 152 5.65 -2.89 0.83
C ALA A 152 4.80 -3.07 -0.44
N TYR A 153 4.00 -4.13 -0.50
CA TYR A 153 3.17 -4.50 -1.63
C TYR A 153 1.70 -4.50 -1.22
N PHE A 154 0.84 -3.99 -2.08
CA PHE A 154 -0.57 -3.76 -1.73
C PHE A 154 -1.54 -4.24 -2.81
N MET A 155 -2.70 -4.68 -2.39
CA MET A 155 -3.91 -4.52 -3.17
C MET A 155 -4.42 -3.10 -2.94
N ASP A 156 -4.51 -2.33 -4.00
CA ASP A 156 -4.89 -0.91 -3.97
C ASP A 156 -6.23 -0.73 -4.71
N PRO A 157 -7.29 -0.26 -4.01
CA PRO A 157 -8.60 -0.08 -4.63
C PRO A 157 -8.66 0.95 -5.76
N SER A 158 -7.66 1.83 -5.89
CA SER A 158 -7.56 2.76 -7.02
C SER A 158 -6.99 2.08 -8.27
N VAL A 159 -6.40 0.87 -8.14
CA VAL A 159 -5.75 0.14 -9.23
C VAL A 159 -6.46 -1.18 -9.52
N GLY A 160 -7.06 -1.27 -10.69
CA GLY A 160 -7.80 -2.48 -11.10
C GLY A 160 -6.98 -3.53 -11.86
N THR A 161 -5.67 -3.35 -12.04
CA THR A 161 -4.86 -4.16 -12.98
C THR A 161 -3.79 -5.00 -12.29
N GLY A 162 -3.50 -4.80 -11.02
CA GLY A 162 -2.43 -5.52 -10.33
C GLY A 162 -2.23 -5.04 -8.90
N TYR A 163 -1.27 -5.65 -8.20
CA TYR A 163 -0.80 -5.13 -6.93
C TYR A 163 0.12 -3.93 -7.16
N THR A 164 0.15 -3.03 -6.19
CA THR A 164 1.03 -1.86 -6.17
C THR A 164 2.16 -2.05 -5.18
N TYR A 165 3.15 -1.15 -5.20
CA TYR A 165 4.26 -1.19 -4.27
C TYR A 165 4.77 0.21 -3.95
N ILE A 166 5.27 0.38 -2.71
CA ILE A 166 5.90 1.60 -2.21
C ILE A 166 7.21 1.21 -1.52
N LYS A 167 8.27 2.03 -1.67
CA LYS A 167 9.49 1.85 -0.87
C LYS A 167 9.22 2.05 0.61
N LEU A 168 9.84 1.26 1.49
CA LEU A 168 9.61 1.37 2.93
C LEU A 168 9.87 2.77 3.50
N PRO A 169 10.94 3.50 3.13
CA PRO A 169 11.12 4.88 3.59
C PRO A 169 9.98 5.81 3.17
N GLU A 170 9.49 5.68 1.94
CA GLU A 170 8.37 6.45 1.41
C GLU A 170 7.04 6.06 2.09
N LEU A 171 6.82 4.78 2.35
CA LEU A 171 5.66 4.33 3.13
C LEU A 171 5.62 5.02 4.50
N MET A 172 6.77 5.15 5.17
CA MET A 172 6.83 5.83 6.47
C MET A 172 6.47 7.31 6.41
N GLU A 173 6.68 7.97 5.26
CA GLU A 173 6.25 9.34 5.01
C GLU A 173 4.77 9.45 4.66
N ARG A 174 4.17 8.42 4.05
CA ARG A 174 2.76 8.38 3.61
C ARG A 174 1.81 7.83 4.68
N TRP A 175 2.31 7.10 5.66
CA TRP A 175 1.49 6.32 6.58
C TRP A 175 0.94 7.16 7.73
N HIS A 176 0.05 8.05 7.39
CA HIS A 176 -0.73 8.90 8.29
C HIS A 176 -1.96 9.43 7.54
N ASP A 177 -2.97 9.84 8.30
CA ASP A 177 -4.17 10.51 7.79
C ASP A 177 -4.84 11.30 8.91
N TYR A 178 -6.02 11.86 8.64
CA TYR A 178 -6.88 12.44 9.66
C TYR A 178 -8.34 12.05 9.42
N GLU A 179 -9.15 12.09 10.46
CA GLU A 179 -10.58 11.92 10.40
C GLU A 179 -11.31 13.11 11.00
N ASN A 180 -12.35 13.57 10.31
CA ASN A 180 -13.30 14.54 10.84
C ASN A 180 -14.40 13.81 11.62
N LEU A 181 -14.23 13.67 12.92
CA LEU A 181 -15.22 13.07 13.80
C LEU A 181 -16.05 14.17 14.50
N LYS A 182 -17.26 13.81 14.96
CA LYS A 182 -18.04 14.70 15.83
C LYS A 182 -17.22 15.03 17.09
N GLY A 183 -16.66 16.24 17.15
CA GLY A 183 -15.83 16.69 18.26
C GLY A 183 -14.44 17.18 17.88
N GLY A 184 -14.04 17.06 16.60
CA GLY A 184 -12.77 17.60 16.10
C GLY A 184 -12.08 16.74 15.05
N VAL A 185 -10.90 17.18 14.65
CA VAL A 185 -10.01 16.46 13.75
C VAL A 185 -9.17 15.48 14.58
N TRP A 186 -9.17 14.22 14.17
CA TRP A 186 -8.38 13.15 14.76
C TRP A 186 -7.26 12.78 13.81
N ASN A 187 -6.01 12.87 14.21
CA ASN A 187 -4.87 12.50 13.39
C ASN A 187 -4.53 11.03 13.62
N ASN A 188 -4.51 10.25 12.55
CA ASN A 188 -4.10 8.85 12.54
C ASN A 188 -2.62 8.76 12.16
N GLU A 189 -1.79 8.23 13.04
CA GLU A 189 -0.37 8.02 12.78
C GLU A 189 -0.08 6.52 12.71
N ARG A 190 0.33 6.04 11.53
CA ARG A 190 0.66 4.64 11.27
C ARG A 190 -0.47 3.70 11.71
N LEU A 191 -1.68 4.04 11.29
CA LEU A 191 -2.87 3.25 11.58
C LEU A 191 -2.91 1.99 10.71
N ALA A 192 -3.22 0.86 11.31
CA ALA A 192 -3.48 -0.40 10.63
C ALA A 192 -4.70 -1.10 11.22
N VAL A 193 -5.54 -1.67 10.34
CA VAL A 193 -6.63 -2.58 10.70
C VAL A 193 -6.19 -4.01 10.41
N PHE A 194 -6.19 -4.84 11.44
CA PHE A 194 -5.81 -6.25 11.40
C PHE A 194 -7.05 -7.11 11.34
N VAL A 195 -7.08 -8.06 10.42
CA VAL A 195 -8.24 -8.93 10.21
C VAL A 195 -7.81 -10.39 10.06
N ARG A 196 -8.52 -11.28 10.75
CA ARG A 196 -8.26 -12.72 10.71
C ARG A 196 -9.57 -13.50 10.54
N GLY A 197 -9.54 -14.45 9.63
CA GLY A 197 -10.57 -15.45 9.41
C GLY A 197 -10.04 -16.88 9.57
N LYS A 198 -10.85 -17.84 9.15
CA LYS A 198 -10.52 -19.28 9.26
C LYS A 198 -10.07 -19.89 7.92
N THR A 199 -10.57 -19.40 6.81
CA THR A 199 -10.40 -20.02 5.48
C THR A 199 -9.79 -19.02 4.51
N PRO A 200 -8.44 -18.86 4.50
CA PRO A 200 -7.81 -17.93 3.57
C PRO A 200 -7.85 -18.46 2.14
N MET A 201 -7.94 -17.55 1.17
CA MET A 201 -7.71 -17.86 -0.25
C MET A 201 -6.27 -18.32 -0.45
N LYS A 202 -6.06 -19.30 -1.34
CA LYS A 202 -4.73 -19.89 -1.55
C LYS A 202 -4.00 -19.29 -2.74
N GLU A 203 -4.71 -18.86 -3.76
CA GLU A 203 -4.15 -18.38 -5.03
C GLU A 203 -4.99 -17.24 -5.60
N TYR A 204 -4.32 -16.22 -6.12
CA TYR A 204 -4.93 -15.18 -6.92
C TYR A 204 -3.86 -14.61 -7.87
N PRO A 205 -4.04 -14.68 -9.21
CA PRO A 205 -3.08 -14.14 -10.16
C PRO A 205 -3.15 -12.61 -10.17
N ALA A 206 -2.05 -11.93 -9.84
CA ALA A 206 -1.96 -10.49 -9.90
C ALA A 206 -0.64 -10.04 -10.54
N ALA A 207 -0.71 -9.03 -11.42
CA ALA A 207 0.46 -8.30 -11.91
C ALA A 207 0.92 -7.26 -10.87
N LEU A 208 2.10 -6.67 -11.06
CA LEU A 208 2.66 -5.64 -10.18
C LEU A 208 2.72 -4.29 -10.91
N THR A 209 2.27 -3.22 -10.26
CA THR A 209 2.24 -1.85 -10.79
C THR A 209 2.74 -0.86 -9.73
N PRO A 210 3.51 0.20 -10.08
CA PRO A 210 3.90 1.25 -9.11
C PRO A 210 2.67 1.96 -8.53
N THR A 211 2.68 2.26 -7.23
CA THR A 211 1.70 3.17 -6.60
C THR A 211 2.06 4.62 -6.94
N GLN A 212 1.10 5.39 -7.35
CA GLN A 212 1.24 6.83 -7.63
C GLN A 212 0.83 7.68 -6.44
#